data_b7e47bfeb9bc20931244dcb94ac13a9b
#
_entry.id   b7e47bfeb9bc20931244dcb94ac13a9b
#
_cell.length_a   1.000
_cell.length_b   1.000
_cell.length_c   1.000
_cell.angle_alpha   90.00
_cell.angle_beta   90.00
_cell.angle_gamma   90.00
#
_symmetry.space_group_name_H-M   'P 1'
#
loop_
_entity.id
_entity.type
_entity.pdbx_description
1 polymer ?
#
loop_
_entity_poly.entity_id
_entity_poly.type
_entity_poly.pdbx_seq_one_letter_code
_entity_poly.pdbx_strand_id
1 'polypeptide(L)'
;MIKQLKLFSAHILIFIISISALIFLHSNPENEIFEIIGITLHVLLVISLYIASGYFATKKGEKFQLKNYWIIAIIGICIWLAAFINSPTDINWKKGNGGMLWLLYRIYIVPTELPFCFSDYLPIDKFNIVSKHIGLISFSIIPSVMQAFGGYLKHKKR
;
A
#
# COMPACT_ATOMS: atom_id res chain seq x y z
N MET A 1 2.79 -21.60 1.86
CA MET A 1 2.84 -21.18 0.43
C MET A 1 1.47 -20.74 -0.12
N ILE A 2 0.43 -21.55 -0.13
CA ILE A 2 -0.89 -21.19 -0.72
C ILE A 2 -1.52 -19.94 -0.09
N LYS A 3 -1.42 -19.76 1.23
CA LYS A 3 -1.94 -18.57 1.93
C LYS A 3 -1.24 -17.29 1.50
N GLN A 4 0.08 -17.30 1.46
CA GLN A 4 0.88 -16.14 1.02
C GLN A 4 0.57 -15.75 -0.42
N LEU A 5 0.37 -16.74 -1.32
CA LEU A 5 -0.03 -16.49 -2.69
C LEU A 5 -1.41 -15.81 -2.76
N LYS A 6 -2.39 -16.26 -1.97
CA LYS A 6 -3.72 -15.63 -1.89
C LYS A 6 -3.64 -14.18 -1.40
N LEU A 7 -2.82 -13.92 -0.38
CA LEU A 7 -2.64 -12.56 0.16
C LEU A 7 -1.98 -11.63 -0.87
N PHE A 8 -0.99 -12.14 -1.59
CA PHE A 8 -0.33 -11.38 -2.66
C PHE A 8 -1.26 -11.14 -3.86
N SER A 9 -2.02 -12.15 -4.30
CA SER A 9 -3.02 -11.98 -5.36
C SER A 9 -4.10 -10.95 -4.98
N ALA A 10 -4.52 -10.93 -3.71
CA ALA A 10 -5.42 -9.90 -3.20
C ALA A 10 -4.78 -8.51 -3.25
N HIS A 11 -3.48 -8.37 -2.96
CA HIS A 11 -2.78 -7.09 -3.10
C HIS A 11 -2.78 -6.59 -4.55
N ILE A 12 -2.52 -7.47 -5.52
CA ILE A 12 -2.59 -7.12 -6.95
C ILE A 12 -4.01 -6.68 -7.33
N LEU A 13 -5.04 -7.37 -6.86
CA LEU A 13 -6.43 -6.97 -7.13
C LEU A 13 -6.76 -5.60 -6.54
N ILE A 14 -6.36 -5.36 -5.30
CA ILE A 14 -6.55 -4.06 -4.61
C ILE A 14 -5.78 -2.96 -5.36
N PHE A 15 -4.58 -3.25 -5.87
CA PHE A 15 -3.82 -2.32 -6.71
C PHE A 15 -4.59 -1.92 -7.97
N ILE A 16 -5.18 -2.89 -8.69
CA ILE A 16 -5.99 -2.62 -9.88
C ILE A 16 -7.18 -1.72 -9.54
N ILE A 17 -7.89 -2.03 -8.44
CA ILE A 17 -9.01 -1.21 -7.95
C ILE A 17 -8.54 0.21 -7.63
N SER A 18 -7.38 0.35 -6.98
CA SER A 18 -6.82 1.65 -6.60
C SER A 18 -6.45 2.50 -7.80
N ILE A 19 -5.83 1.92 -8.82
CA ILE A 19 -5.53 2.64 -10.08
C ILE A 19 -6.82 3.08 -10.78
N SER A 20 -7.82 2.20 -10.85
CA SER A 20 -9.10 2.55 -11.46
C SER A 20 -9.79 3.71 -10.74
N ALA A 21 -9.76 3.71 -9.41
CA ALA A 21 -10.28 4.81 -8.61
C ALA A 21 -9.50 6.11 -8.83
N LEU A 22 -8.18 6.04 -8.94
CA LEU A 22 -7.31 7.17 -9.23
C LEU A 22 -7.66 7.82 -10.57
N ILE A 23 -7.79 7.01 -11.63
CA ILE A 23 -8.17 7.49 -12.96
C ILE A 23 -9.53 8.17 -12.90
N PHE A 24 -10.51 7.56 -12.21
CA PHE A 24 -11.86 8.13 -12.08
C PHE A 24 -11.87 9.47 -11.34
N LEU A 25 -11.15 9.58 -10.23
CA LEU A 25 -11.05 10.81 -9.45
C LEU A 25 -10.37 11.93 -10.24
N HIS A 26 -9.29 11.59 -10.96
CA HIS A 26 -8.56 12.57 -11.77
C HIS A 26 -9.31 13.04 -13.02
N SER A 27 -10.30 12.26 -13.49
CA SER A 27 -11.13 12.65 -14.64
C SER A 27 -12.18 13.71 -14.31
N ASN A 28 -12.38 14.05 -13.02
CA ASN A 28 -13.39 15.00 -12.54
C ASN A 28 -12.79 16.03 -11.57
N PRO A 29 -11.82 16.86 -12.00
CA PRO A 29 -11.04 17.71 -11.10
C PRO A 29 -11.79 18.97 -10.60
N GLU A 30 -13.01 19.23 -11.08
CA GLU A 30 -13.67 20.53 -10.87
C GLU A 30 -14.34 20.68 -9.49
N ASN A 31 -14.38 19.65 -8.65
CA ASN A 31 -15.07 19.71 -7.36
C ASN A 31 -14.20 19.15 -6.23
N GLU A 32 -13.59 20.07 -5.46
CA GLU A 32 -12.73 19.73 -4.31
C GLU A 32 -13.45 18.84 -3.27
N ILE A 33 -14.75 19.08 -3.03
CA ILE A 33 -15.53 18.24 -2.09
C ILE A 33 -15.67 16.82 -2.63
N PHE A 34 -15.87 16.66 -3.93
CA PHE A 34 -15.97 15.35 -4.57
C PHE A 34 -14.66 14.59 -4.47
N GLU A 35 -13.53 15.28 -4.64
CA GLU A 35 -12.20 14.70 -4.50
C GLU A 35 -11.95 14.20 -3.05
N ILE A 36 -12.23 15.03 -2.04
CA ILE A 36 -12.07 14.66 -0.62
C ILE A 36 -12.94 13.45 -0.25
N ILE A 37 -14.21 13.45 -0.66
CA ILE A 37 -15.12 12.33 -0.43
C ILE A 37 -14.59 11.06 -1.13
N GLY A 38 -14.19 11.18 -2.39
CA GLY A 38 -13.67 10.08 -3.18
C GLY A 38 -12.41 9.45 -2.56
N ILE A 39 -11.46 10.27 -2.12
CA ILE A 39 -10.24 9.81 -1.42
C ILE A 39 -10.63 9.10 -0.11
N THR A 40 -11.54 9.68 0.66
CA THR A 40 -11.97 9.09 1.94
C THR A 40 -12.62 7.71 1.73
N LEU A 41 -13.51 7.60 0.77
CA LEU A 41 -14.17 6.34 0.41
C LEU A 41 -13.14 5.31 -0.09
N HIS A 42 -12.17 5.75 -0.89
CA HIS A 42 -11.10 4.88 -1.36
C HIS A 42 -10.26 4.32 -0.19
N VAL A 43 -9.86 5.15 0.76
CA VAL A 43 -9.13 4.71 1.96
C VAL A 43 -9.91 3.65 2.72
N LEU A 44 -11.19 3.90 3.00
CA LEU A 44 -12.05 2.95 3.72
C LEU A 44 -12.21 1.64 2.94
N LEU A 45 -12.36 1.72 1.63
CA LEU A 45 -12.43 0.55 0.76
C LEU A 45 -11.15 -0.28 0.83
N VAL A 46 -9.99 0.34 0.65
CA VAL A 46 -8.68 -0.34 0.67
C VAL A 46 -8.42 -1.01 2.02
N ILE A 47 -8.67 -0.32 3.12
CA ILE A 47 -8.57 -0.88 4.47
C ILE A 47 -9.47 -2.12 4.60
N SER A 48 -10.73 -1.99 4.21
CA SER A 48 -11.72 -3.07 4.29
C SER A 48 -11.32 -4.28 3.45
N LEU A 49 -10.81 -4.06 2.24
CA LEU A 49 -10.36 -5.12 1.33
C LEU A 49 -9.13 -5.87 1.88
N TYR A 50 -8.15 -5.17 2.46
CA TYR A 50 -7.00 -5.82 3.09
C TYR A 50 -7.42 -6.64 4.31
N ILE A 51 -8.27 -6.11 5.18
CA ILE A 51 -8.79 -6.85 6.34
C ILE A 51 -9.59 -8.08 5.87
N ALA A 52 -10.48 -7.91 4.89
CA ALA A 52 -11.26 -9.00 4.33
C ALA A 52 -10.37 -10.08 3.70
N SER A 53 -9.35 -9.68 2.94
CA SER A 53 -8.42 -10.64 2.32
C SER A 53 -7.70 -11.49 3.36
N GLY A 54 -7.23 -10.88 4.46
CA GLY A 54 -6.62 -11.61 5.58
C GLY A 54 -7.59 -12.55 6.28
N TYR A 55 -8.84 -12.11 6.48
CA TYR A 55 -9.89 -12.91 7.07
C TYR A 55 -10.21 -14.14 6.20
N PHE A 56 -10.42 -13.96 4.90
CA PHE A 56 -10.77 -15.06 4.00
C PHE A 56 -9.59 -15.99 3.69
N ALA A 57 -8.36 -15.49 3.66
CA ALA A 57 -7.17 -16.31 3.47
C ALA A 57 -6.87 -17.24 4.65
N THR A 58 -7.38 -16.92 5.86
CA THR A 58 -7.17 -17.72 7.06
C THR A 58 -8.16 -18.88 7.11
N LYS A 59 -7.68 -20.11 7.29
CA LYS A 59 -8.53 -21.28 7.44
C LYS A 59 -9.16 -21.34 8.83
N LYS A 60 -10.38 -21.91 8.91
CA LYS A 60 -11.01 -22.22 10.21
C LYS A 60 -10.13 -23.26 10.91
N GLY A 61 -9.76 -23.01 12.16
CA GLY A 61 -8.93 -23.95 12.88
C GLY A 61 -7.42 -23.63 12.84
N GLU A 62 -6.97 -22.76 11.96
CA GLU A 62 -5.57 -22.39 11.83
C GLU A 62 -5.12 -21.55 13.04
N LYS A 63 -3.95 -21.89 13.62
CA LYS A 63 -3.32 -21.03 14.63
C LYS A 63 -2.87 -19.73 14.00
N PHE A 64 -3.16 -18.61 14.64
CA PHE A 64 -2.70 -17.31 14.19
C PHE A 64 -1.16 -17.24 14.31
N GLN A 65 -0.50 -16.91 13.21
CA GLN A 65 0.94 -16.67 13.15
C GLN A 65 1.20 -15.46 12.28
N LEU A 66 1.73 -14.40 12.84
CA LEU A 66 1.99 -13.13 12.18
C LEU A 66 2.87 -13.30 10.93
N LYS A 67 3.88 -14.19 10.98
CA LYS A 67 4.79 -14.47 9.86
C LYS A 67 4.09 -14.87 8.55
N ASN A 68 2.87 -15.37 8.63
CA ASN A 68 2.11 -15.81 7.44
C ASN A 68 1.53 -14.66 6.62
N TYR A 69 1.64 -13.41 7.09
CA TYR A 69 1.03 -12.22 6.47
C TYR A 69 2.06 -11.22 5.93
N TRP A 70 3.36 -11.49 6.07
CA TRP A 70 4.40 -10.52 5.75
C TRP A 70 4.87 -10.49 4.30
N ILE A 71 4.31 -11.32 3.41
CA ILE A 71 4.78 -11.45 2.02
C ILE A 71 4.77 -10.10 1.28
N ILE A 72 3.72 -9.28 1.47
CA ILE A 72 3.60 -7.98 0.81
C ILE A 72 4.67 -7.02 1.37
N ALA A 73 4.83 -6.96 2.69
CA ALA A 73 5.86 -6.13 3.30
C ALA A 73 7.27 -6.51 2.84
N ILE A 74 7.57 -7.82 2.79
CA ILE A 74 8.89 -8.31 2.37
C ILE A 74 9.17 -7.89 0.92
N ILE A 75 8.24 -8.12 -0.01
CA ILE A 75 8.41 -7.74 -1.41
C ILE A 75 8.59 -6.21 -1.53
N GLY A 76 7.74 -5.43 -0.87
CA GLY A 76 7.82 -3.98 -0.90
C GLY A 76 9.13 -3.43 -0.34
N ILE A 77 9.61 -3.98 0.80
CA ILE A 77 10.89 -3.61 1.39
C ILE A 77 12.05 -4.00 0.46
N CYS A 78 11.99 -5.15 -0.20
CA CYS A 78 13.02 -5.56 -1.17
C CYS A 78 13.09 -4.59 -2.37
N ILE A 79 11.94 -4.19 -2.93
CA ILE A 79 11.89 -3.22 -4.03
C ILE A 79 12.41 -1.86 -3.55
N TRP A 80 11.97 -1.41 -2.36
CA TRP A 80 12.44 -0.17 -1.75
C TRP A 80 13.96 -0.18 -1.56
N LEU A 81 14.50 -1.26 -1.01
CA LEU A 81 15.95 -1.40 -0.77
C LEU A 81 16.74 -1.35 -2.08
N ALA A 82 16.26 -2.02 -3.13
CA ALA A 82 16.86 -1.97 -4.44
C ALA A 82 16.86 -0.53 -5.00
N ALA A 83 15.75 0.19 -4.87
CA ALA A 83 15.65 1.59 -5.29
C ALA A 83 16.59 2.49 -4.47
N PHE A 84 16.64 2.30 -3.15
CA PHE A 84 17.51 3.06 -2.25
C PHE A 84 19.00 2.86 -2.55
N ILE A 85 19.45 1.64 -2.77
CA ILE A 85 20.86 1.34 -3.09
C ILE A 85 21.25 1.99 -4.42
N ASN A 86 20.36 1.99 -5.42
CA ASN A 86 20.65 2.55 -6.72
C ASN A 86 20.59 4.09 -6.76
N SER A 87 19.71 4.72 -5.98
CA SER A 87 19.53 6.17 -5.98
C SER A 87 18.88 6.67 -4.68
N PRO A 88 19.64 6.87 -3.61
CA PRO A 88 19.09 7.19 -2.29
C PRO A 88 18.44 8.58 -2.21
N THR A 89 18.78 9.49 -3.12
CA THR A 89 18.30 10.89 -3.10
C THR A 89 17.23 11.20 -4.13
N ASP A 90 17.07 10.35 -5.17
CA ASP A 90 16.18 10.61 -6.31
C ASP A 90 14.80 9.90 -6.13
N ILE A 91 14.15 10.19 -5.03
CA ILE A 91 12.84 9.60 -4.71
C ILE A 91 11.77 10.01 -5.74
N ASN A 92 11.96 11.13 -6.42
CA ASN A 92 10.99 11.67 -7.38
C ASN A 92 11.07 11.02 -8.77
N TRP A 93 11.85 9.96 -8.95
CA TRP A 93 12.00 9.17 -10.19
C TRP A 93 12.18 9.98 -11.50
N LYS A 94 12.16 11.30 -11.43
CA LYS A 94 12.28 12.20 -12.59
C LYS A 94 13.72 12.52 -12.97
N LYS A 95 14.69 12.22 -12.10
CA LYS A 95 16.08 12.58 -12.26
C LYS A 95 16.97 11.35 -12.09
N GLY A 96 17.65 10.91 -13.16
CA GLY A 96 18.74 9.94 -13.09
C GLY A 96 18.36 8.46 -13.32
N ASN A 97 19.40 7.61 -13.35
CA ASN A 97 19.30 6.19 -13.72
C ASN A 97 18.58 5.30 -12.69
N GLY A 98 18.40 5.76 -11.46
CA GLY A 98 17.67 5.04 -10.38
C GLY A 98 16.16 5.24 -10.39
N GLY A 99 15.65 6.20 -11.19
CA GLY A 99 14.24 6.59 -11.18
C GLY A 99 13.27 5.48 -11.51
N MET A 100 13.66 4.52 -12.37
CA MET A 100 12.78 3.38 -12.74
C MET A 100 12.48 2.48 -11.53
N LEU A 101 13.43 2.24 -10.63
CA LEU A 101 13.19 1.44 -9.42
C LEU A 101 12.30 2.17 -8.43
N TRP A 102 12.42 3.49 -8.31
CA TRP A 102 11.51 4.30 -7.52
C TRP A 102 10.11 4.33 -8.12
N LEU A 103 9.99 4.39 -9.45
CA LEU A 103 8.70 4.26 -10.12
C LEU A 103 8.05 2.91 -9.83
N LEU A 104 8.80 1.80 -9.95
CA LEU A 104 8.32 0.47 -9.63
C LEU A 104 7.85 0.38 -8.18
N TYR A 105 8.61 0.95 -7.25
CA TYR A 105 8.23 0.99 -5.84
C TYR A 105 6.94 1.80 -5.61
N ARG A 106 6.82 2.98 -6.23
CA ARG A 106 5.61 3.81 -6.15
C ARG A 106 4.37 3.07 -6.69
N ILE A 107 4.51 2.41 -7.83
CA ILE A 107 3.46 1.55 -8.38
C ILE A 107 3.05 0.47 -7.37
N TYR A 108 4.01 -0.16 -6.72
CA TYR A 108 3.73 -1.20 -5.73
C TYR A 108 2.93 -0.70 -4.52
N ILE A 109 3.23 0.49 -4.01
CA ILE A 109 2.58 1.06 -2.81
C ILE A 109 1.33 1.90 -3.12
N VAL A 110 0.94 2.07 -4.39
CA VAL A 110 -0.23 2.88 -4.79
C VAL A 110 -1.46 2.69 -3.91
N PRO A 111 -1.88 1.45 -3.53
CA PRO A 111 -3.08 1.29 -2.72
C PRO A 111 -3.05 2.02 -1.37
N THR A 112 -1.87 2.17 -0.79
CA THR A 112 -1.67 2.77 0.53
C THR A 112 -1.12 4.19 0.47
N GLU A 113 -0.44 4.55 -0.62
CA GLU A 113 0.13 5.88 -0.82
C GLU A 113 -0.88 6.87 -1.42
N LEU A 114 -1.83 6.38 -2.21
CA LEU A 114 -2.77 7.18 -2.98
C LEU A 114 -3.44 8.31 -2.17
N PRO A 115 -3.91 8.10 -0.94
CA PRO A 115 -4.50 9.16 -0.13
C PRO A 115 -3.54 10.31 0.18
N PHE A 116 -2.23 10.06 0.15
CA PHE A 116 -1.21 11.05 0.46
C PHE A 116 -0.67 11.76 -0.78
N CYS A 117 -0.86 11.18 -1.97
CA CYS A 117 -0.46 11.80 -3.23
C CYS A 117 -1.35 12.99 -3.61
N PHE A 118 -2.62 12.96 -3.19
CA PHE A 118 -3.61 14.02 -3.48
C PHE A 118 -3.74 15.05 -2.37
N SER A 119 -3.09 14.85 -1.23
CA SER A 119 -3.15 15.84 -0.17
C SER A 119 -2.07 16.91 -0.38
N ASP A 120 -2.40 17.97 -1.10
CA ASP A 120 -1.67 19.25 -1.04
C ASP A 120 -1.56 19.78 0.41
N TYR A 121 -2.36 19.21 1.31
CA TYR A 121 -2.40 19.51 2.74
C TYR A 121 -1.24 18.89 3.53
N LEU A 122 -0.58 17.85 3.02
CA LEU A 122 0.62 17.32 3.66
C LEU A 122 1.85 17.91 2.95
N PRO A 123 2.56 18.85 3.57
CA PRO A 123 3.75 19.45 3.00
C PRO A 123 4.91 18.44 3.00
N ILE A 124 4.77 17.38 2.18
CA ILE A 124 5.78 16.31 2.05
C ILE A 124 7.13 16.91 1.66
N ASP A 125 7.12 18.02 0.94
CA ASP A 125 8.35 18.73 0.55
C ASP A 125 9.11 19.32 1.74
N LYS A 126 8.45 19.57 2.86
CA LYS A 126 9.07 20.06 4.10
C LYS A 126 9.74 18.97 4.93
N PHE A 127 9.45 17.69 4.68
CA PHE A 127 10.10 16.61 5.40
C PHE A 127 11.54 16.42 4.91
N ASN A 128 12.44 16.15 5.86
CA ASN A 128 13.80 15.76 5.51
C ASN A 128 13.80 14.39 4.80
N ILE A 129 14.90 14.08 4.10
CA ILE A 129 15.00 12.86 3.29
C ILE A 129 14.78 11.58 4.11
N VAL A 130 15.22 11.55 5.36
CA VAL A 130 15.07 10.40 6.26
C VAL A 130 13.60 10.15 6.58
N SER A 131 12.84 11.21 6.91
CA SER A 131 11.41 11.10 7.18
C SER A 131 10.63 10.63 5.97
N LYS A 132 11.02 11.07 4.75
CA LYS A 132 10.43 10.58 3.49
C LYS A 132 10.63 9.08 3.31
N HIS A 133 11.84 8.57 3.54
CA HIS A 133 12.13 7.14 3.44
C HIS A 133 11.38 6.30 4.47
N ILE A 134 11.30 6.77 5.73
CA ILE A 134 10.52 6.10 6.78
C ILE A 134 9.05 6.02 6.39
N GLY A 135 8.47 7.12 5.89
CA GLY A 135 7.10 7.16 5.39
C GLY A 135 6.86 6.14 4.28
N LEU A 136 7.75 6.12 3.29
CA LEU A 136 7.64 5.20 2.16
C LEU A 136 7.67 3.72 2.59
N ILE A 137 8.60 3.33 3.48
CA ILE A 137 8.64 1.96 4.00
C ILE A 137 7.34 1.58 4.72
N SER A 138 6.75 2.51 5.47
CA SER A 138 5.51 2.29 6.19
C SER A 138 4.38 1.86 5.26
N PHE A 139 4.28 2.43 4.05
CA PHE A 139 3.26 2.05 3.05
C PHE A 139 3.39 0.60 2.57
N SER A 140 4.59 0.02 2.59
CA SER A 140 4.77 -1.41 2.30
C SER A 140 4.33 -2.32 3.44
N ILE A 141 4.41 -1.84 4.69
CA ILE A 141 4.09 -2.63 5.89
C ILE A 141 2.59 -2.64 6.17
N ILE A 142 1.92 -1.52 5.98
CA ILE A 142 0.48 -1.32 6.27
C ILE A 142 -0.41 -2.44 5.70
N PRO A 143 -0.31 -2.85 4.42
CA PRO A 143 -1.11 -3.94 3.87
C PRO A 143 -0.98 -5.25 4.64
N SER A 144 0.25 -5.61 5.01
CA SER A 144 0.53 -6.84 5.76
C SER A 144 -0.06 -6.80 7.16
N VAL A 145 0.00 -5.66 7.84
CA VAL A 145 -0.61 -5.45 9.16
C VAL A 145 -2.14 -5.57 9.08
N MET A 146 -2.77 -4.94 8.09
CA MET A 146 -4.22 -5.01 7.89
C MET A 146 -4.68 -6.45 7.59
N GLN A 147 -3.96 -7.18 6.75
CA GLN A 147 -4.24 -8.58 6.47
C GLN A 147 -4.05 -9.46 7.72
N ALA A 148 -3.00 -9.22 8.50
CA ALA A 148 -2.80 -9.93 9.76
C ALA A 148 -3.94 -9.66 10.75
N PHE A 149 -4.41 -8.44 10.83
CA PHE A 149 -5.56 -8.07 11.65
C PHE A 149 -6.83 -8.82 11.22
N GLY A 150 -7.11 -8.89 9.92
CA GLY A 150 -8.22 -9.70 9.39
C GLY A 150 -8.12 -11.19 9.76
N GLY A 151 -6.93 -11.76 9.66
CA GLY A 151 -6.66 -13.14 10.09
C GLY A 151 -6.83 -13.34 11.60
N TYR A 152 -6.42 -12.37 12.40
CA TYR A 152 -6.63 -12.37 13.85
C TYR A 152 -8.11 -12.33 14.22
N LEU A 153 -8.91 -11.48 13.57
CA LEU A 153 -10.35 -11.41 13.80
C LEU A 153 -11.03 -12.75 13.55
N LYS A 154 -10.64 -13.49 12.51
CA LYS A 154 -11.16 -14.83 12.24
C LYS A 154 -10.76 -15.83 13.31
N HIS A 155 -9.55 -15.73 13.83
CA HIS A 155 -9.06 -16.58 14.90
C HIS A 155 -9.84 -16.36 16.21
N LYS A 156 -10.16 -15.09 16.54
CA LYS A 156 -10.88 -14.71 17.77
C LYS A 156 -12.37 -15.11 17.75
N LYS A 157 -12.99 -15.22 16.58
CA LYS A 157 -14.42 -15.63 16.43
C LYS A 157 -14.65 -17.14 16.62
N ARG A 158 -13.84 -17.79 17.40
CA ARG A 158 -13.98 -19.20 17.78
C ARG A 158 -14.65 -19.38 19.12
#